data_230f8c748da2c3ba8db3e2ceb773a489
#
_entry.id   230f8c748da2c3ba8db3e2ceb773a489
#
_cell.length_a   1.000
_cell.length_b   1.000
_cell.length_c   1.000
_cell.angle_alpha   90.00
_cell.angle_beta   90.00
_cell.angle_gamma   90.00
#
_symmetry.space_group_name_H-M   'P 1'
#
loop_
_entity.id
_entity.type
_entity.pdbx_description
1 polymer ?
#
loop_
_entity_poly.entity_id
_entity_poly.type
_entity_poly.pdbx_seq_one_letter_code
_entity_poly.pdbx_strand_id
1 'polypeptide(L)'
;MTISPPPDVVEDLKALDTALDEQIPLKMDSNLLIATWNLRAFSDLTEQWHADEDDSPKRDWHAVACIAEIISRFDVVAVQEVRRNITALRFLMDLLGERWHFITSDVSEGDAGNGERLSFLYDSARVQPSGLVGEIVLPPSADAPVEQFARTPYTASFLRGGVEFMLTTVHVLWGSDPDERLPELTAFAEWMRRWADRDGGWNDNLLVLGDFNLDRIGDPLYEAFMSTGLWPPAELNGVPRTIFNNDGSRHFYDQIAWFSDEDGSNLLEGMDYTGRAGYFDFLPHVFDGLTKNQISWRISDHYPLWTEFKS
;
A
#
# COMPACT_ATOMS: atom_id res chain seq x y z
N MET A 1 -13.84 -3.78 -25.07
CA MET A 1 -15.14 -3.08 -25.27
C MET A 1 -15.41 -2.30 -23.99
N THR A 2 -15.31 -1.00 -24.00
CA THR A 2 -15.70 -0.16 -22.86
C THR A 2 -17.23 -0.08 -22.86
N ILE A 3 -17.88 -0.94 -22.12
CA ILE A 3 -19.32 -0.79 -21.84
C ILE A 3 -19.44 0.42 -20.93
N SER A 4 -20.13 1.46 -21.38
CA SER A 4 -20.32 2.69 -20.59
C SER A 4 -20.97 2.35 -19.25
N PRO A 5 -20.52 2.98 -18.15
CA PRO A 5 -21.12 2.76 -16.84
C PRO A 5 -22.59 3.19 -16.84
N PRO A 6 -23.46 2.49 -16.11
CA PRO A 6 -24.84 2.89 -15.93
C PRO A 6 -24.94 4.18 -15.08
N PRO A 7 -26.08 4.90 -15.13
CA PRO A 7 -26.21 6.23 -14.52
C PRO A 7 -25.93 6.26 -12.99
N ASP A 8 -26.32 5.23 -12.26
CA ASP A 8 -26.08 5.10 -10.82
C ASP A 8 -24.58 4.96 -10.50
N VAL A 9 -23.83 4.17 -11.28
CA VAL A 9 -22.35 4.08 -11.14
C VAL A 9 -21.69 5.42 -11.44
N VAL A 10 -22.18 6.15 -12.47
CA VAL A 10 -21.65 7.49 -12.79
C VAL A 10 -21.88 8.46 -11.63
N GLU A 11 -23.04 8.38 -10.95
CA GLU A 11 -23.37 9.22 -9.81
C GLU A 11 -22.47 8.89 -8.60
N ASP A 12 -22.30 7.61 -8.30
CA ASP A 12 -21.40 7.13 -7.22
C ASP A 12 -19.96 7.57 -7.46
N LEU A 13 -19.42 7.38 -8.66
CA LEU A 13 -18.06 7.81 -9.00
C LEU A 13 -17.89 9.33 -8.88
N LYS A 14 -18.90 10.12 -9.25
CA LYS A 14 -18.85 11.57 -9.10
C LYS A 14 -18.90 12.01 -7.64
N ALA A 15 -19.66 11.33 -6.80
CA ALA A 15 -19.69 11.59 -5.36
C ALA A 15 -18.36 11.24 -4.72
N LEU A 16 -17.79 10.10 -5.11
CA LEU A 16 -16.46 9.66 -4.68
C LEU A 16 -15.36 10.64 -5.09
N ASP A 17 -15.35 11.09 -6.34
CA ASP A 17 -14.43 12.10 -6.88
C ASP A 17 -14.47 13.40 -6.05
N THR A 18 -15.66 13.89 -5.75
CA THR A 18 -15.85 15.09 -4.91
C THR A 18 -15.26 14.90 -3.51
N ALA A 19 -15.50 13.76 -2.88
CA ALA A 19 -14.98 13.47 -1.54
C ALA A 19 -13.45 13.31 -1.53
N LEU A 20 -12.89 12.75 -2.58
CA LEU A 20 -11.44 12.64 -2.76
C LEU A 20 -10.78 14.01 -2.91
N ASP A 21 -11.38 14.93 -3.65
CA ASP A 21 -10.91 16.32 -3.81
C ASP A 21 -10.88 17.09 -2.46
N GLU A 22 -11.81 16.78 -1.56
CA GLU A 22 -11.88 17.41 -0.23
C GLU A 22 -10.85 16.85 0.77
N GLN A 23 -10.45 15.59 0.64
CA GLN A 23 -9.68 14.87 1.65
C GLN A 23 -8.22 14.61 1.26
N ILE A 24 -7.92 14.51 -0.03
CA ILE A 24 -6.58 14.22 -0.53
C ILE A 24 -6.02 15.46 -1.23
N PRO A 25 -4.75 15.83 -1.00
CA PRO A 25 -4.12 16.93 -1.71
C PRO A 25 -4.17 16.76 -3.23
N LEU A 26 -4.40 17.85 -3.94
CA LEU A 26 -4.30 17.81 -5.40
C LEU A 26 -2.87 17.54 -5.86
N LYS A 27 -2.71 16.79 -6.94
CA LYS A 27 -1.43 16.59 -7.62
C LYS A 27 -0.93 17.91 -8.19
N MET A 28 0.26 18.32 -7.79
CA MET A 28 0.95 19.53 -8.28
C MET A 28 2.37 19.17 -8.70
N ASP A 29 2.99 19.99 -9.55
CA ASP A 29 4.39 19.75 -9.96
C ASP A 29 5.36 19.79 -8.78
N SER A 30 4.99 20.46 -7.69
CA SER A 30 5.78 20.66 -6.48
C SER A 30 5.54 19.61 -5.40
N ASN A 31 4.66 18.63 -5.60
CA ASN A 31 4.41 17.58 -4.61
C ASN A 31 4.52 16.19 -5.18
N LEU A 32 4.70 15.22 -4.29
CA LEU A 32 4.68 13.79 -4.55
C LEU A 32 3.75 13.13 -3.52
N LEU A 33 2.75 12.44 -4.02
CA LEU A 33 1.76 11.71 -3.21
C LEU A 33 2.05 10.21 -3.29
N ILE A 34 2.46 9.63 -2.17
CA ILE A 34 2.76 8.20 -2.03
C ILE A 34 1.69 7.56 -1.16
N ALA A 35 1.16 6.42 -1.59
CA ALA A 35 0.15 5.69 -0.85
C ALA A 35 0.47 4.19 -0.72
N THR A 36 -0.19 3.53 0.24
CA THR A 36 -0.23 2.08 0.38
C THR A 36 -1.66 1.63 0.59
N TRP A 37 -2.02 0.49 0.02
CA TRP A 37 -3.36 -0.07 0.16
C TRP A 37 -3.38 -1.59 0.01
N ASN A 38 -3.77 -2.31 1.04
CA ASN A 38 -4.12 -3.71 0.93
C ASN A 38 -5.51 -3.82 0.26
N LEU A 39 -5.58 -4.42 -0.94
CA LEU A 39 -6.81 -4.53 -1.75
C LEU A 39 -7.59 -5.82 -1.51
N ARG A 40 -7.39 -6.48 -0.40
CA ARG A 40 -8.08 -7.71 0.02
C ARG A 40 -8.36 -8.68 -1.14
N ALA A 41 -7.55 -9.73 -1.26
CA ALA A 41 -7.72 -10.79 -2.25
C ALA A 41 -7.97 -10.27 -3.68
N PHE A 42 -7.16 -9.28 -4.12
CA PHE A 42 -7.30 -8.64 -5.43
C PHE A 42 -6.90 -9.61 -6.55
N SER A 43 -7.88 -10.25 -7.15
CA SER A 43 -7.70 -11.38 -8.07
C SER A 43 -8.56 -11.26 -9.32
N ASP A 44 -9.68 -11.96 -9.33
CA ASP A 44 -10.67 -11.99 -10.39
C ASP A 44 -11.76 -10.94 -10.16
N LEU A 45 -12.60 -10.72 -11.14
CA LEU A 45 -13.78 -9.86 -11.04
C LEU A 45 -14.95 -10.46 -11.82
N THR A 46 -16.16 -10.07 -11.44
CA THR A 46 -17.36 -10.32 -12.23
C THR A 46 -17.45 -9.27 -13.32
N GLU A 47 -17.42 -9.71 -14.60
CA GLU A 47 -17.31 -8.86 -15.77
C GLU A 47 -18.63 -8.15 -16.14
N GLN A 48 -19.21 -7.45 -15.17
CA GLN A 48 -20.41 -6.61 -15.32
C GLN A 48 -20.40 -5.47 -14.29
N TRP A 49 -21.26 -4.46 -14.49
CA TRP A 49 -21.32 -3.29 -13.61
C TRP A 49 -21.89 -3.59 -12.22
N HIS A 50 -22.75 -4.57 -12.12
CA HIS A 50 -23.34 -4.99 -10.84
C HIS A 50 -23.30 -6.52 -10.73
N ALA A 51 -22.58 -7.04 -9.76
CA ALA A 51 -22.57 -8.46 -9.48
C ALA A 51 -23.93 -8.91 -8.88
N ASP A 52 -24.51 -9.94 -9.50
CA ASP A 52 -25.75 -10.56 -9.04
C ASP A 52 -25.55 -11.31 -7.71
N GLU A 53 -26.67 -11.71 -7.07
CA GLU A 53 -26.64 -12.40 -5.78
C GLU A 53 -25.82 -13.70 -5.82
N ASP A 54 -25.85 -14.41 -6.93
CA ASP A 54 -25.15 -15.70 -7.12
C ASP A 54 -23.72 -15.56 -7.69
N ASP A 55 -23.29 -14.34 -8.08
CA ASP A 55 -21.98 -14.13 -8.66
C ASP A 55 -20.85 -14.26 -7.63
N SER A 56 -19.71 -14.76 -8.09
CA SER A 56 -18.45 -14.84 -7.32
C SER A 56 -17.26 -14.66 -8.29
N PRO A 57 -16.36 -13.72 -8.02
CA PRO A 57 -16.29 -12.82 -6.85
C PRO A 57 -17.38 -11.74 -6.87
N LYS A 58 -17.61 -11.09 -5.72
CA LYS A 58 -18.50 -9.92 -5.61
C LYS A 58 -17.88 -8.63 -6.14
N ARG A 59 -16.59 -8.62 -6.36
CA ARG A 59 -15.86 -7.53 -7.02
C ARG A 59 -16.26 -7.50 -8.48
N ASP A 60 -16.85 -6.42 -8.92
CA ASP A 60 -17.36 -6.17 -10.27
C ASP A 60 -16.70 -4.92 -10.90
N TRP A 61 -17.11 -4.53 -12.08
CA TRP A 61 -16.58 -3.34 -12.75
C TRP A 61 -16.80 -2.05 -11.94
N HIS A 62 -17.94 -1.92 -11.22
CA HIS A 62 -18.20 -0.78 -10.35
C HIS A 62 -17.18 -0.71 -9.20
N ALA A 63 -16.94 -1.83 -8.54
CA ALA A 63 -15.96 -1.90 -7.47
C ALA A 63 -14.53 -1.51 -7.94
N VAL A 64 -14.11 -2.04 -9.09
CA VAL A 64 -12.79 -1.71 -9.63
C VAL A 64 -12.73 -0.25 -10.13
N ALA A 65 -13.83 0.31 -10.62
CA ALA A 65 -13.90 1.72 -10.99
C ALA A 65 -13.76 2.64 -9.75
N CYS A 66 -14.38 2.31 -8.62
CA CYS A 66 -14.16 3.02 -7.35
C CYS A 66 -12.68 2.93 -6.90
N ILE A 67 -12.07 1.75 -7.00
CA ILE A 67 -10.64 1.55 -6.68
C ILE A 67 -9.77 2.41 -7.61
N ALA A 68 -10.08 2.46 -8.92
CA ALA A 68 -9.35 3.27 -9.89
C ALA A 68 -9.43 4.77 -9.54
N GLU A 69 -10.61 5.25 -9.17
CA GLU A 69 -10.81 6.66 -8.80
C GLU A 69 -9.96 7.05 -7.59
N ILE A 70 -9.91 6.19 -6.56
CA ILE A 70 -9.08 6.41 -5.36
C ILE A 70 -7.58 6.38 -5.72
N ILE A 71 -7.12 5.36 -6.45
CA ILE A 71 -5.70 5.21 -6.84
C ILE A 71 -5.25 6.39 -7.69
N SER A 72 -6.10 6.91 -8.55
CA SER A 72 -5.80 8.03 -9.47
C SER A 72 -5.29 9.30 -8.75
N ARG A 73 -5.59 9.44 -7.45
CA ARG A 73 -5.19 10.60 -6.62
C ARG A 73 -3.72 10.60 -6.24
N PHE A 74 -3.04 9.48 -6.36
CA PHE A 74 -1.65 9.31 -5.92
C PHE A 74 -0.70 9.24 -7.11
N ASP A 75 0.59 9.48 -6.86
CA ASP A 75 1.63 9.36 -7.88
C ASP A 75 2.17 7.92 -7.93
N VAL A 76 2.31 7.29 -6.75
CA VAL A 76 2.68 5.88 -6.57
C VAL A 76 1.83 5.26 -5.47
N VAL A 77 1.32 4.06 -5.71
CA VAL A 77 0.59 3.27 -4.73
C VAL A 77 1.22 1.89 -4.58
N ALA A 78 1.65 1.54 -3.37
CA ALA A 78 1.99 0.17 -3.04
C ALA A 78 0.72 -0.63 -2.76
N VAL A 79 0.55 -1.75 -3.44
CA VAL A 79 -0.66 -2.58 -3.35
C VAL A 79 -0.28 -3.98 -2.87
N GLN A 80 -0.95 -4.43 -1.80
CA GLN A 80 -0.82 -5.77 -1.24
C GLN A 80 -2.03 -6.62 -1.64
N GLU A 81 -1.87 -7.93 -1.47
CA GLU A 81 -2.87 -8.96 -1.79
C GLU A 81 -3.26 -9.07 -3.27
N VAL A 82 -2.39 -8.66 -4.18
CA VAL A 82 -2.59 -8.99 -5.61
C VAL A 82 -2.35 -10.49 -5.77
N ARG A 83 -3.39 -11.21 -6.14
CA ARG A 83 -3.34 -12.67 -6.23
C ARG A 83 -2.74 -13.17 -7.55
N ARG A 84 -2.61 -14.49 -7.65
CA ARG A 84 -2.13 -15.20 -8.84
C ARG A 84 -2.89 -14.82 -10.11
N ASN A 85 -4.22 -14.79 -10.07
CA ASN A 85 -5.04 -14.25 -11.15
C ASN A 85 -5.02 -12.71 -11.11
N ILE A 86 -4.67 -12.06 -12.20
CA ILE A 86 -4.51 -10.62 -12.31
C ILE A 86 -5.59 -9.96 -13.18
N THR A 87 -6.73 -10.61 -13.38
CA THR A 87 -7.82 -10.07 -14.22
C THR A 87 -8.29 -8.72 -13.69
N ALA A 88 -8.54 -8.61 -12.38
CA ALA A 88 -8.94 -7.34 -11.77
C ALA A 88 -7.86 -6.27 -11.90
N LEU A 89 -6.57 -6.63 -11.73
CA LEU A 89 -5.46 -5.69 -11.91
C LEU A 89 -5.39 -5.16 -13.35
N ARG A 90 -5.54 -6.02 -14.34
CA ARG A 90 -5.55 -5.58 -15.76
C ARG A 90 -6.70 -4.64 -16.05
N PHE A 91 -7.89 -4.96 -15.56
CA PHE A 91 -9.04 -4.09 -15.72
C PHE A 91 -8.87 -2.75 -14.99
N LEU A 92 -8.29 -2.76 -13.79
CA LEU A 92 -7.91 -1.55 -13.06
C LEU A 92 -6.96 -0.67 -13.89
N MET A 93 -5.94 -1.26 -14.51
CA MET A 93 -4.99 -0.53 -15.35
C MET A 93 -5.64 0.05 -16.61
N ASP A 94 -6.59 -0.69 -17.22
CA ASP A 94 -7.37 -0.18 -18.36
C ASP A 94 -8.20 1.06 -17.98
N LEU A 95 -8.79 1.07 -16.78
CA LEU A 95 -9.54 2.22 -16.26
C LEU A 95 -8.65 3.41 -15.92
N LEU A 96 -7.48 3.19 -15.33
CA LEU A 96 -6.50 4.22 -15.02
C LEU A 96 -5.88 4.86 -16.26
N GLY A 97 -5.85 4.12 -17.39
CA GLY A 97 -5.42 4.60 -18.71
C GLY A 97 -3.91 4.54 -18.94
N GLU A 98 -3.49 4.96 -20.13
CA GLU A 98 -2.14 4.75 -20.68
C GLU A 98 -0.99 5.34 -19.88
N ARG A 99 -1.24 6.31 -19.00
CA ARG A 99 -0.23 6.92 -18.14
C ARG A 99 0.15 6.02 -16.97
N TRP A 100 -0.74 5.11 -16.60
CA TRP A 100 -0.53 4.26 -15.44
C TRP A 100 0.15 2.96 -15.82
N HIS A 101 1.13 2.61 -15.01
CA HIS A 101 1.88 1.36 -15.15
C HIS A 101 1.98 0.67 -13.81
N PHE A 102 2.40 -0.59 -13.80
CA PHE A 102 2.66 -1.32 -12.58
C PHE A 102 3.95 -2.13 -12.67
N ILE A 103 4.55 -2.36 -11.50
CA ILE A 103 5.66 -3.27 -11.28
C ILE A 103 5.22 -4.24 -10.19
N THR A 104 5.41 -5.53 -10.38
CA THR A 104 4.92 -6.54 -9.44
C THR A 104 5.97 -7.62 -9.18
N SER A 105 6.01 -8.14 -7.94
CA SER A 105 6.81 -9.30 -7.58
C SER A 105 6.28 -10.57 -8.23
N ASP A 106 7.01 -11.67 -8.13
CA ASP A 106 6.46 -12.98 -8.41
C ASP A 106 5.50 -13.40 -7.28
N VAL A 107 4.82 -14.52 -7.49
CA VAL A 107 3.85 -15.09 -6.54
C VAL A 107 4.61 -15.72 -5.37
N SER A 108 4.28 -15.32 -4.15
CA SER A 108 4.75 -16.02 -2.95
C SER A 108 3.97 -17.31 -2.78
N GLU A 109 4.67 -18.45 -2.88
CA GLU A 109 4.11 -19.77 -2.81
C GLU A 109 3.97 -20.25 -1.35
N GLY A 110 3.24 -21.36 -1.16
CA GLY A 110 2.97 -21.97 0.15
C GLY A 110 1.83 -21.32 0.91
N ASP A 111 1.46 -21.91 2.05
CA ASP A 111 0.32 -21.48 2.86
C ASP A 111 0.52 -20.06 3.41
N ALA A 112 1.72 -19.77 3.89
CA ALA A 112 2.07 -18.44 4.41
C ALA A 112 2.13 -17.37 3.31
N GLY A 113 2.61 -17.72 2.11
CA GLY A 113 2.66 -16.84 0.93
C GLY A 113 1.29 -16.54 0.33
N ASN A 114 0.33 -17.45 0.52
CA ASN A 114 -1.08 -17.31 0.13
C ASN A 114 -1.31 -16.99 -1.37
N GLY A 115 -0.34 -17.24 -2.23
CA GLY A 115 -0.41 -16.96 -3.66
C GLY A 115 -0.48 -15.46 -3.98
N GLU A 116 0.12 -14.63 -3.14
CA GLU A 116 0.10 -13.18 -3.24
C GLU A 116 1.31 -12.60 -3.95
N ARG A 117 1.13 -11.41 -4.51
CA ARG A 117 2.16 -10.51 -5.01
C ARG A 117 2.11 -9.18 -4.28
N LEU A 118 3.24 -8.50 -4.25
CA LEU A 118 3.38 -7.12 -3.88
C LEU A 118 3.58 -6.29 -5.15
N SER A 119 2.89 -5.17 -5.26
CA SER A 119 2.89 -4.38 -6.51
C SER A 119 3.03 -2.89 -6.23
N PHE A 120 3.62 -2.16 -7.17
CA PHE A 120 3.57 -0.70 -7.23
C PHE A 120 2.80 -0.31 -8.48
N LEU A 121 1.76 0.49 -8.32
CA LEU A 121 1.05 1.18 -9.41
C LEU A 121 1.52 2.62 -9.43
N TYR A 122 1.85 3.17 -10.59
CA TYR A 122 2.40 4.52 -10.68
C TYR A 122 1.96 5.27 -11.94
N ASP A 123 1.81 6.59 -11.80
CA ASP A 123 1.54 7.52 -12.89
C ASP A 123 2.86 7.92 -13.57
N SER A 124 3.14 7.40 -14.76
CA SER A 124 4.39 7.63 -15.50
C SER A 124 4.61 9.07 -15.97
N ALA A 125 3.58 9.90 -15.94
CA ALA A 125 3.73 11.34 -16.16
C ALA A 125 4.23 12.08 -14.90
N ARG A 126 4.24 11.39 -13.76
CA ARG A 126 4.61 11.95 -12.45
C ARG A 126 5.91 11.35 -11.92
N VAL A 127 6.09 10.06 -12.05
CA VAL A 127 7.28 9.33 -11.60
C VAL A 127 7.71 8.31 -12.64
N GLN A 128 8.99 7.94 -12.62
CA GLN A 128 9.53 6.90 -13.50
C GLN A 128 10.40 5.94 -12.68
N PRO A 129 10.37 4.62 -12.96
CA PRO A 129 11.33 3.70 -12.37
C PRO A 129 12.78 4.14 -12.71
N SER A 130 13.66 4.11 -11.71
CA SER A 130 15.03 4.61 -11.86
C SER A 130 16.11 3.50 -11.96
N GLY A 131 15.70 2.23 -11.86
CA GLY A 131 16.59 1.10 -12.17
C GLY A 131 16.54 -0.05 -11.18
N LEU A 132 16.44 0.20 -9.86
CA LEU A 132 16.34 -0.87 -8.87
C LEU A 132 14.92 -1.44 -8.83
N VAL A 133 14.80 -2.73 -9.06
CA VAL A 133 13.59 -3.52 -8.76
C VAL A 133 14.05 -4.88 -8.24
N GLY A 134 13.58 -5.29 -7.06
CA GLY A 134 14.02 -6.55 -6.49
C GLY A 134 13.26 -6.97 -5.25
N GLU A 135 13.45 -8.22 -4.89
CA GLU A 135 12.95 -8.83 -3.67
C GLU A 135 14.04 -8.84 -2.61
N ILE A 136 13.64 -8.64 -1.34
CA ILE A 136 14.56 -8.69 -0.21
C ILE A 136 14.63 -10.13 0.30
N VAL A 137 15.77 -10.77 0.07
CA VAL A 137 16.06 -12.12 0.57
C VAL A 137 17.06 -12.01 1.72
N LEU A 138 16.71 -12.55 2.88
CA LEU A 138 17.58 -12.56 4.04
C LEU A 138 18.82 -13.44 3.80
N PRO A 139 20.02 -12.98 4.14
CA PRO A 139 21.22 -13.79 4.00
C PRO A 139 21.17 -14.99 4.96
N PRO A 140 21.74 -16.15 4.57
CA PRO A 140 21.82 -17.28 5.49
C PRO A 140 22.67 -16.89 6.72
N SER A 141 22.20 -17.26 7.91
CA SER A 141 22.97 -17.13 9.16
C SER A 141 23.85 -18.34 9.38
N ALA A 142 25.07 -18.15 9.88
CA ALA A 142 25.97 -19.24 10.22
C ALA A 142 25.47 -20.03 11.45
N ASP A 143 24.65 -19.44 12.29
CA ASP A 143 24.27 -19.99 13.60
C ASP A 143 22.83 -20.51 13.66
N ALA A 144 21.99 -20.21 12.67
CA ALA A 144 20.62 -20.74 12.58
C ALA A 144 20.13 -20.70 11.13
N PRO A 145 19.26 -21.64 10.71
CA PRO A 145 18.52 -21.46 9.46
C PRO A 145 17.70 -20.16 9.56
N VAL A 146 17.94 -19.22 8.66
CA VAL A 146 17.15 -17.99 8.59
C VAL A 146 15.82 -18.34 7.98
N GLU A 147 14.77 -18.16 8.76
CA GLU A 147 13.41 -18.21 8.24
C GLU A 147 13.21 -17.03 7.30
N GLN A 148 12.84 -17.29 6.06
CA GLN A 148 12.56 -16.25 5.09
C GLN A 148 11.19 -15.62 5.38
N PHE A 149 10.96 -14.43 4.84
CA PHE A 149 9.67 -13.77 4.93
C PHE A 149 8.55 -14.65 4.37
N ALA A 150 7.38 -14.62 4.98
CA ALA A 150 6.18 -15.30 4.48
C ALA A 150 5.81 -14.81 3.08
N ARG A 151 5.93 -13.49 2.86
CA ARG A 151 5.86 -12.83 1.57
C ARG A 151 7.10 -11.95 1.43
N THR A 152 7.90 -12.25 0.44
CA THR A 152 9.19 -11.55 0.25
C THR A 152 8.96 -10.06 0.03
N PRO A 153 9.51 -9.15 0.86
CA PRO A 153 9.37 -7.72 0.67
C PRO A 153 9.87 -7.30 -0.71
N TYR A 154 9.17 -6.37 -1.33
CA TYR A 154 9.41 -5.97 -2.71
C TYR A 154 9.79 -4.49 -2.78
N THR A 155 10.88 -4.20 -3.48
CA THR A 155 11.43 -2.85 -3.58
C THR A 155 11.50 -2.39 -5.02
N ALA A 156 11.17 -1.12 -5.25
CA ALA A 156 11.43 -0.43 -6.50
C ALA A 156 11.94 0.99 -6.24
N SER A 157 12.86 1.45 -7.08
CA SER A 157 13.31 2.84 -7.10
C SER A 157 12.58 3.64 -8.16
N PHE A 158 12.30 4.89 -7.82
CA PHE A 158 11.62 5.84 -8.68
C PHE A 158 12.35 7.17 -8.72
N LEU A 159 12.17 7.90 -9.82
CA LEU A 159 12.71 9.23 -10.06
C LEU A 159 11.55 10.22 -10.25
N ARG A 160 11.62 11.37 -9.56
CA ARG A 160 10.76 12.52 -9.77
C ARG A 160 11.53 13.81 -9.66
N GLY A 161 11.45 14.67 -10.67
CA GLY A 161 12.07 16.02 -10.63
C GLY A 161 13.59 15.99 -10.43
N GLY A 162 14.26 14.88 -10.69
CA GLY A 162 15.70 14.69 -10.42
C GLY A 162 16.02 14.09 -9.05
N VAL A 163 15.00 13.86 -8.21
CA VAL A 163 15.14 13.20 -6.91
C VAL A 163 14.82 11.72 -7.06
N GLU A 164 15.74 10.85 -6.67
CA GLU A 164 15.55 9.40 -6.60
C GLU A 164 15.04 9.01 -5.20
N PHE A 165 14.10 8.07 -5.16
CA PHE A 165 13.58 7.51 -3.91
C PHE A 165 13.26 6.03 -4.06
N MET A 166 13.42 5.30 -2.96
CA MET A 166 13.16 3.86 -2.89
C MET A 166 11.93 3.57 -2.05
N LEU A 167 11.05 2.74 -2.58
CA LEU A 167 9.87 2.23 -1.88
C LEU A 167 10.02 0.74 -1.67
N THR A 168 9.98 0.30 -0.41
CA THR A 168 9.92 -1.11 -0.04
C THR A 168 8.55 -1.43 0.52
N THR A 169 7.81 -2.31 -0.15
CA THR A 169 6.49 -2.73 0.32
C THR A 169 6.53 -4.12 0.93
N VAL A 170 5.69 -4.33 1.94
CA VAL A 170 5.56 -5.57 2.69
C VAL A 170 4.10 -5.97 2.87
N HIS A 171 3.89 -7.25 3.10
CA HIS A 171 2.70 -7.80 3.74
C HIS A 171 3.16 -8.88 4.72
N VAL A 172 3.35 -8.48 5.98
CA VAL A 172 3.83 -9.35 7.06
C VAL A 172 2.80 -10.44 7.36
N LEU A 173 3.27 -11.61 7.77
CA LEU A 173 2.41 -12.72 8.16
C LEU A 173 1.38 -12.28 9.21
N TRP A 174 0.11 -12.67 9.02
CA TRP A 174 -0.90 -12.47 10.08
C TRP A 174 -0.65 -13.44 11.25
N GLY A 175 -0.42 -14.73 10.94
CA GLY A 175 -0.20 -15.78 11.93
C GLY A 175 -1.43 -16.08 12.80
N SER A 176 -1.26 -16.99 13.75
CA SER A 176 -2.26 -17.31 14.77
C SER A 176 -2.04 -16.55 16.07
N ASP A 177 -0.82 -16.04 16.29
CA ASP A 177 -0.38 -15.32 17.48
C ASP A 177 0.52 -14.13 17.07
N PRO A 178 0.45 -12.97 17.76
CA PRO A 178 1.37 -11.85 17.55
C PRO A 178 2.85 -12.23 17.63
N ASP A 179 3.21 -13.18 18.47
CA ASP A 179 4.60 -13.64 18.63
C ASP A 179 5.18 -14.30 17.38
N GLU A 180 4.34 -14.84 16.48
CA GLU A 180 4.77 -15.41 15.20
C GLU A 180 5.26 -14.33 14.22
N ARG A 181 4.79 -13.08 14.35
CA ARG A 181 5.15 -11.93 13.50
C ARG A 181 6.44 -11.25 13.92
N LEU A 182 6.78 -11.34 15.21
CA LEU A 182 7.89 -10.61 15.82
C LEU A 182 9.25 -10.91 15.15
N PRO A 183 9.62 -12.17 14.87
CA PRO A 183 10.87 -12.47 14.16
C PRO A 183 10.94 -11.87 12.76
N GLU A 184 9.84 -11.91 12.00
CA GLU A 184 9.77 -11.36 10.65
C GLU A 184 9.93 -9.84 10.66
N LEU A 185 9.22 -9.13 11.54
CA LEU A 185 9.33 -7.69 11.72
C LEU A 185 10.73 -7.25 12.15
N THR A 186 11.32 -7.96 13.11
CA THR A 186 12.68 -7.67 13.61
C THR A 186 13.70 -7.84 12.48
N ALA A 187 13.64 -8.96 11.76
CA ALA A 187 14.55 -9.23 10.64
C ALA A 187 14.41 -8.19 9.52
N PHE A 188 13.18 -7.76 9.22
CA PHE A 188 12.90 -6.71 8.26
C PHE A 188 13.50 -5.37 8.70
N ALA A 189 13.22 -4.91 9.92
CA ALA A 189 13.72 -3.64 10.44
C ALA A 189 15.26 -3.59 10.45
N GLU A 190 15.91 -4.66 10.92
CA GLU A 190 17.37 -4.78 10.92
C GLU A 190 17.95 -4.79 9.50
N TRP A 191 17.28 -5.47 8.55
CA TRP A 191 17.74 -5.51 7.16
C TRP A 191 17.65 -4.14 6.52
N MET A 192 16.53 -3.42 6.73
CA MET A 192 16.30 -2.07 6.23
C MET A 192 17.34 -1.08 6.78
N ARG A 193 17.67 -1.19 8.09
CA ARG A 193 18.72 -0.36 8.71
C ARG A 193 20.07 -0.61 8.07
N ARG A 194 20.47 -1.87 7.93
CA ARG A 194 21.73 -2.22 7.25
C ARG A 194 21.77 -1.73 5.80
N TRP A 195 20.62 -1.66 5.14
CA TRP A 195 20.56 -1.10 3.78
C TRP A 195 20.73 0.42 3.81
N ALA A 196 20.02 1.11 4.67
CA ALA A 196 20.14 2.57 4.82
C ALA A 196 21.57 3.02 5.13
N ASP A 197 22.33 2.19 5.85
CA ASP A 197 23.73 2.48 6.24
C ASP A 197 24.79 2.13 5.17
N ARG A 198 24.41 1.64 4.00
CA ARG A 198 25.37 1.25 2.97
C ARG A 198 25.90 2.45 2.20
N ASP A 199 27.22 2.61 2.19
CA ASP A 199 27.86 3.64 1.38
C ASP A 199 27.70 3.38 -0.13
N GLY A 200 27.25 4.38 -0.87
CA GLY A 200 27.19 4.38 -2.34
C GLY A 200 26.20 3.37 -2.94
N GLY A 201 25.17 2.99 -2.18
CA GLY A 201 24.09 2.14 -2.65
C GLY A 201 22.86 2.95 -3.04
N TRP A 202 21.79 2.27 -3.48
CA TRP A 202 20.46 2.85 -3.57
C TRP A 202 19.82 2.90 -2.18
N ASN A 203 20.09 3.93 -1.41
CA ASN A 203 19.62 4.08 -0.04
C ASN A 203 19.16 5.49 0.32
N ASP A 204 19.32 6.43 -0.62
CA ASP A 204 18.77 7.78 -0.47
C ASP A 204 17.24 7.73 -0.53
N ASN A 205 16.55 8.50 0.34
CA ASN A 205 15.10 8.56 0.37
C ASN A 205 14.42 7.18 0.45
N LEU A 206 14.86 6.35 1.40
CA LEU A 206 14.34 5.01 1.59
C LEU A 206 13.08 5.04 2.47
N LEU A 207 11.93 4.65 1.87
CA LEU A 207 10.66 4.55 2.56
C LEU A 207 10.20 3.09 2.60
N VAL A 208 9.53 2.72 3.69
CA VAL A 208 8.84 1.44 3.83
C VAL A 208 7.34 1.69 3.93
N LEU A 209 6.54 0.86 3.29
CA LEU A 209 5.10 1.00 3.30
C LEU A 209 4.41 -0.35 3.03
N GLY A 210 3.21 -0.52 3.55
CA GLY A 210 2.47 -1.77 3.38
C GLY A 210 1.72 -2.20 4.62
N ASP A 211 1.28 -3.45 4.61
CA ASP A 211 0.59 -4.10 5.71
C ASP A 211 1.60 -4.84 6.60
N PHE A 212 1.91 -4.23 7.74
CA PHE A 212 2.84 -4.77 8.74
C PHE A 212 2.15 -5.63 9.78
N ASN A 213 0.84 -5.72 9.73
CA ASN A 213 0.02 -6.47 10.69
C ASN A 213 0.31 -6.09 12.16
N LEU A 214 0.60 -4.80 12.43
CA LEU A 214 0.79 -4.30 13.80
C LEU A 214 -0.56 -4.23 14.52
N ASP A 215 -0.59 -4.58 15.81
CA ASP A 215 -1.84 -4.57 16.56
C ASP A 215 -2.15 -3.18 17.13
N ARG A 216 -1.13 -2.49 17.70
CA ARG A 216 -1.29 -1.15 18.30
C ARG A 216 0.04 -0.47 18.54
N ILE A 217 0.00 0.83 18.72
CA ILE A 217 1.16 1.64 19.11
C ILE A 217 1.66 1.19 20.51
N GLY A 218 2.97 0.98 20.62
CA GLY A 218 3.65 0.64 21.88
C GLY A 218 3.53 -0.83 22.30
N ASP A 219 3.04 -1.72 21.43
CA ASP A 219 3.15 -3.15 21.64
C ASP A 219 4.50 -3.71 21.15
N PRO A 220 4.85 -4.98 21.46
CA PRO A 220 6.13 -5.55 21.03
C PRO A 220 6.34 -5.56 19.50
N LEU A 221 5.30 -5.67 18.71
CA LEU A 221 5.39 -5.63 17.24
C LEU A 221 5.74 -4.21 16.75
N TYR A 222 5.07 -3.20 17.32
CA TYR A 222 5.37 -1.81 17.02
C TYR A 222 6.79 -1.42 17.46
N GLU A 223 7.22 -1.84 18.66
CA GLU A 223 8.58 -1.61 19.15
C GLU A 223 9.64 -2.27 18.25
N ALA A 224 9.38 -3.49 17.77
CA ALA A 224 10.27 -4.17 16.83
C ALA A 224 10.36 -3.42 15.49
N PHE A 225 9.24 -2.96 14.96
CA PHE A 225 9.20 -2.15 13.73
C PHE A 225 10.01 -0.85 13.87
N MET A 226 9.88 -0.18 15.03
CA MET A 226 10.54 1.10 15.32
C MET A 226 12.02 0.95 15.74
N SER A 227 12.45 -0.26 16.13
CA SER A 227 13.70 -0.53 16.86
C SER A 227 14.97 -0.04 16.16
N THR A 228 14.92 0.17 14.85
CA THR A 228 16.08 0.55 14.03
C THR A 228 16.00 1.98 13.48
N GLY A 229 15.02 2.77 13.93
CA GLY A 229 14.84 4.16 13.53
C GLY A 229 13.91 4.39 12.36
N LEU A 230 13.05 3.41 12.04
CA LEU A 230 11.93 3.59 11.11
C LEU A 230 10.78 4.28 11.86
N TRP A 231 10.36 5.47 11.41
CA TRP A 231 9.31 6.25 12.06
C TRP A 231 8.18 6.58 11.09
N PRO A 232 6.93 6.17 11.42
CA PRO A 232 5.75 6.70 10.74
C PRO A 232 5.54 8.16 11.11
N PRO A 233 5.00 9.01 10.23
CA PRO A 233 4.66 10.37 10.57
C PRO A 233 3.53 10.40 11.62
N ALA A 234 3.61 11.37 12.54
CA ALA A 234 2.68 11.49 13.67
C ALA A 234 1.20 11.63 13.21
N GLU A 235 0.98 12.20 12.04
CA GLU A 235 -0.34 12.36 11.43
C GLU A 235 -1.04 11.01 11.17
N LEU A 236 -0.28 9.93 11.00
CA LEU A 236 -0.84 8.58 10.85
C LEU A 236 -1.18 7.90 12.18
N ASN A 237 -0.77 8.42 13.34
CA ASN A 237 -0.96 7.74 14.63
C ASN A 237 -2.43 7.60 15.04
N GLY A 238 -3.29 8.50 14.65
CA GLY A 238 -4.70 8.53 15.07
C GLY A 238 -5.68 8.05 14.00
N VAL A 239 -5.21 7.59 12.83
CA VAL A 239 -6.11 7.24 11.73
C VAL A 239 -6.42 5.73 11.71
N PRO A 240 -7.68 5.34 11.38
CA PRO A 240 -8.04 3.93 11.25
C PRO A 240 -7.35 3.29 10.03
N ARG A 241 -7.04 1.98 10.13
CA ARG A 241 -6.47 1.17 9.03
C ARG A 241 -7.50 0.26 8.39
N THR A 242 -8.52 -0.10 9.14
CA THR A 242 -9.53 -1.06 8.65
C THR A 242 -10.94 -0.49 8.79
N ILE A 243 -11.79 -0.85 7.83
CA ILE A 243 -13.21 -0.45 7.84
C ILE A 243 -13.99 -1.04 9.03
N PHE A 244 -13.48 -2.09 9.67
CA PHE A 244 -14.14 -2.75 10.79
C PHE A 244 -13.89 -2.09 12.15
N ASN A 245 -12.87 -1.22 12.22
CA ASN A 245 -12.53 -0.52 13.46
C ASN A 245 -12.22 0.95 13.16
N ASN A 246 -12.96 1.84 13.81
CA ASN A 246 -12.74 3.29 13.71
C ASN A 246 -11.80 3.81 14.81
N ASP A 247 -11.29 2.94 15.68
CA ASP A 247 -10.31 3.28 16.71
C ASP A 247 -8.90 3.12 16.12
N GLY A 248 -8.29 4.22 15.69
CA GLY A 248 -6.94 4.25 15.14
C GLY A 248 -5.82 3.83 16.12
N SER A 249 -6.16 3.49 17.37
CA SER A 249 -5.22 2.95 18.35
C SER A 249 -5.10 1.42 18.31
N ARG A 250 -5.96 0.74 17.55
CA ARG A 250 -6.00 -0.73 17.41
C ARG A 250 -6.01 -1.13 15.95
N HIS A 251 -5.52 -2.35 15.67
CA HIS A 251 -5.40 -2.84 14.31
C HIS A 251 -4.58 -1.86 13.46
N PHE A 252 -3.40 -1.55 13.95
CA PHE A 252 -2.48 -0.57 13.40
C PHE A 252 -1.69 -1.15 12.21
N TYR A 253 -2.34 -1.91 11.36
CA TYR A 253 -1.79 -2.81 10.36
C TYR A 253 -0.88 -2.12 9.35
N ASP A 254 -1.42 -1.13 8.64
CA ASP A 254 -0.75 -0.46 7.54
C ASP A 254 0.12 0.70 8.04
N GLN A 255 1.31 0.85 7.45
CA GLN A 255 2.25 1.91 7.77
C GLN A 255 2.86 2.51 6.51
N ILE A 256 3.27 3.78 6.62
CA ILE A 256 4.25 4.44 5.76
C ILE A 256 5.29 5.04 6.71
N ALA A 257 6.57 4.70 6.54
CA ALA A 257 7.63 5.15 7.43
C ALA A 257 8.96 5.33 6.68
N TRP A 258 9.85 6.12 7.28
CA TRP A 258 11.22 6.33 6.80
C TRP A 258 12.17 6.48 7.98
N PHE A 259 13.47 6.45 7.72
CA PHE A 259 14.46 6.64 8.75
C PHE A 259 14.52 8.09 9.20
N SER A 260 14.60 8.29 10.52
CA SER A 260 14.75 9.59 11.16
C SER A 260 15.80 9.50 12.26
N ASP A 261 16.44 10.61 12.56
CA ASP A 261 17.33 10.73 13.72
C ASP A 261 16.54 10.71 15.04
N GLU A 262 17.25 10.54 16.16
CA GLU A 262 16.66 10.52 17.50
C GLU A 262 15.92 11.82 17.87
N ASP A 263 16.28 12.95 17.26
CA ASP A 263 15.60 14.25 17.43
C ASP A 263 14.36 14.40 16.52
N GLY A 264 14.07 13.39 15.69
CA GLY A 264 12.93 13.38 14.76
C GLY A 264 13.19 14.08 13.45
N SER A 265 14.41 14.54 13.16
CA SER A 265 14.76 15.01 11.82
C SER A 265 14.81 13.84 10.85
N ASN A 266 14.18 13.98 9.68
CA ASN A 266 14.18 12.93 8.68
C ASN A 266 15.55 12.82 7.97
N LEU A 267 15.90 11.61 7.53
CA LEU A 267 17.13 11.33 6.79
C LEU A 267 16.87 11.28 5.27
N LEU A 268 15.79 11.92 4.79
CA LEU A 268 15.47 12.00 3.37
C LEU A 268 16.27 13.14 2.73
N GLU A 269 16.89 12.84 1.60
CA GLU A 269 17.71 13.77 0.83
C GLU A 269 16.95 14.25 -0.43
N GLY A 270 16.59 15.53 -0.48
CA GLY A 270 15.85 16.11 -1.61
C GLY A 270 14.36 15.80 -1.65
N MET A 271 13.85 15.12 -0.64
CA MET A 271 12.43 14.94 -0.36
C MET A 271 12.09 15.52 1.00
N ASP A 272 11.24 16.52 1.03
CA ASP A 272 10.76 17.10 2.29
C ASP A 272 9.34 16.61 2.59
N TYR A 273 9.16 15.95 3.73
CA TYR A 273 7.81 15.65 4.22
C TYR A 273 7.06 16.94 4.51
N THR A 274 5.84 17.09 3.99
CA THR A 274 5.07 18.35 4.10
C THR A 274 4.33 18.51 5.43
N GLY A 275 4.34 17.49 6.29
CA GLY A 275 3.48 17.42 7.47
C GLY A 275 2.05 16.99 7.13
N ARG A 276 1.81 16.46 5.94
CA ARG A 276 0.49 16.00 5.50
C ARG A 276 0.50 14.51 5.18
N ALA A 277 -0.25 13.77 5.97
CA ALA A 277 -0.52 12.36 5.78
C ALA A 277 -1.93 12.04 6.27
N GLY A 278 -2.49 10.93 5.82
CA GLY A 278 -3.82 10.54 6.23
C GLY A 278 -4.27 9.22 5.61
N TYR A 279 -5.56 9.02 5.65
CA TYR A 279 -6.26 7.91 5.01
C TYR A 279 -7.45 8.44 4.24
N PHE A 280 -8.08 7.60 3.46
CA PHE A 280 -9.35 7.94 2.81
C PHE A 280 -10.44 6.97 3.26
N ASP A 281 -11.49 7.49 3.91
CA ASP A 281 -12.67 6.71 4.27
C ASP A 281 -13.63 6.65 3.07
N PHE A 282 -13.57 5.57 2.32
CA PHE A 282 -14.43 5.36 1.17
C PHE A 282 -15.85 4.88 1.53
N LEU A 283 -16.08 4.37 2.75
CA LEU A 283 -17.36 3.76 3.14
C LEU A 283 -18.60 4.64 2.89
N PRO A 284 -18.56 5.96 3.21
CA PRO A 284 -19.73 6.82 2.98
C PRO A 284 -20.01 7.13 1.50
N HIS A 285 -19.10 6.75 0.61
CA HIS A 285 -19.09 7.20 -0.78
C HIS A 285 -19.22 6.07 -1.81
N VAL A 286 -19.33 4.81 -1.35
CA VAL A 286 -19.42 3.64 -2.22
C VAL A 286 -20.53 2.70 -1.75
N PHE A 287 -21.30 2.13 -2.70
CA PHE A 287 -22.25 1.05 -2.45
C PHE A 287 -23.22 1.33 -1.31
N ASP A 288 -23.98 2.43 -1.39
CA ASP A 288 -24.99 2.76 -0.38
C ASP A 288 -25.92 1.57 -0.06
N GLY A 289 -26.19 1.36 1.20
CA GLY A 289 -27.03 0.27 1.71
C GLY A 289 -26.34 -1.09 1.87
N LEU A 290 -25.08 -1.26 1.42
CA LEU A 290 -24.33 -2.49 1.71
C LEU A 290 -23.69 -2.46 3.10
N THR A 291 -23.58 -3.64 3.71
CA THR A 291 -22.85 -3.80 4.97
C THR A 291 -21.32 -3.68 4.74
N LYS A 292 -20.58 -3.31 5.79
CA LYS A 292 -19.12 -3.28 5.75
C LYS A 292 -18.50 -4.59 5.23
N ASN A 293 -19.04 -5.74 5.63
CA ASN A 293 -18.57 -7.04 5.14
C ASN A 293 -18.80 -7.21 3.63
N GLN A 294 -19.92 -6.74 3.09
CA GLN A 294 -20.18 -6.79 1.66
C GLN A 294 -19.29 -5.82 0.87
N ILE A 295 -19.03 -4.63 1.41
CA ILE A 295 -18.11 -3.64 0.82
C ILE A 295 -16.68 -4.17 0.84
N SER A 296 -16.25 -4.84 1.92
CA SER A 296 -14.89 -5.36 2.04
C SER A 296 -14.50 -6.36 0.94
N TRP A 297 -15.46 -7.15 0.45
CA TRP A 297 -15.24 -8.09 -0.66
C TRP A 297 -15.34 -7.45 -2.05
N ARG A 298 -15.79 -6.19 -2.12
CA ARG A 298 -15.84 -5.41 -3.35
C ARG A 298 -14.64 -4.48 -3.47
N ILE A 299 -14.41 -3.68 -2.45
CA ILE A 299 -13.33 -2.69 -2.39
C ILE A 299 -12.14 -3.26 -1.60
N SER A 300 -12.18 -3.12 -0.28
CA SER A 300 -11.20 -3.66 0.67
C SER A 300 -11.73 -3.55 2.11
N ASP A 301 -11.15 -4.30 3.02
CA ASP A 301 -11.30 -4.11 4.47
C ASP A 301 -10.22 -3.18 5.07
N HIS A 302 -9.24 -2.76 4.28
CA HIS A 302 -8.25 -1.75 4.64
C HIS A 302 -8.57 -0.41 3.99
N TYR A 303 -8.25 0.67 4.68
CA TYR A 303 -8.24 2.01 4.10
C TYR A 303 -6.91 2.29 3.40
N PRO A 304 -6.89 3.02 2.27
CA PRO A 304 -5.65 3.52 1.71
C PRO A 304 -5.04 4.56 2.65
N LEU A 305 -3.76 4.43 2.95
CA LEU A 305 -2.96 5.44 3.64
C LEU A 305 -2.14 6.23 2.62
N TRP A 306 -1.88 7.49 2.93
CA TRP A 306 -1.09 8.34 2.06
C TRP A 306 -0.20 9.33 2.83
N THR A 307 0.86 9.76 2.17
CA THR A 307 1.79 10.81 2.62
C THR A 307 2.11 11.75 1.48
N GLU A 308 2.35 13.03 1.80
CA GLU A 308 2.75 14.05 0.82
C GLU A 308 4.17 14.54 1.09
N PHE A 309 4.96 14.61 0.03
CA PHE A 309 6.31 15.15 0.02
C PHE A 309 6.41 16.31 -0.96
N LYS A 310 7.35 17.23 -0.73
CA LYS A 310 7.88 18.13 -1.76
C LYS A 310 8.97 17.39 -2.52
N SER A 311 9.02 17.59 -3.82
CA SER A 311 10.01 16.96 -4.70
C SER A 311 10.43 17.89 -5.82
#